data_d43b9b59ab2d97eb1d447df61f45eb2e
#
_entry.id   d43b9b59ab2d97eb1d447df61f45eb2e
#
_cell.length_a   1.000
_cell.length_b   1.000
_cell.length_c   1.000
_cell.angle_alpha   90.00
_cell.angle_beta   90.00
_cell.angle_gamma   90.00
#
_symmetry.space_group_name_H-M   'P 1'
#
loop_
_entity.id
_entity.type
_entity.pdbx_description
1 polymer ?
#
loop_
_entity_poly.entity_id
_entity_poly.type
_entity_poly.pdbx_seq_one_letter_code
_entity_poly.pdbx_strand_id
1 'polypeptide(L)'
;MAQVHIGTTYTDVGAAEWDALVGEGSPFLEHAFLAGLETFECAVPETGWTPRPVLVRDDGGRLVAAAPCWVKTHSMGEFVYDHGWADAAHRAGLNYYPKLVV
;
A
#
# COMPACT_ATOMS: atom_id res chain seq x y z
N MET A 1 19.46 13.80 7.59
CA MET A 1 18.39 14.02 6.62
C MET A 1 17.53 12.76 6.52
N ALA A 2 16.22 12.90 6.57
CA ALA A 2 15.34 11.75 6.46
C ALA A 2 15.43 11.12 5.07
N GLN A 3 15.34 9.80 5.02
CA GLN A 3 15.37 9.04 3.77
C GLN A 3 14.04 8.37 3.51
N VAL A 4 13.58 8.45 2.25
CA VAL A 4 12.37 7.79 1.80
C VAL A 4 12.75 6.48 1.10
N HIS A 5 12.12 5.40 1.52
CA HIS A 5 12.30 4.08 0.93
C HIS A 5 10.96 3.50 0.54
N ILE A 6 10.88 2.97 -0.68
CA ILE A 6 9.67 2.28 -1.15
C ILE A 6 9.94 0.78 -1.04
N GLY A 7 9.25 0.13 -0.12
CA GLY A 7 9.38 -1.30 0.09
C GLY A 7 8.63 -2.12 -0.94
N THR A 8 8.84 -3.43 -0.90
CA THR A 8 8.18 -4.38 -1.81
C THR A 8 7.27 -5.35 -1.06
N THR A 9 7.33 -5.36 0.27
CA THR A 9 6.51 -6.23 1.11
C THR A 9 6.35 -5.59 2.49
N TYR A 10 5.22 -5.83 3.14
CA TYR A 10 4.99 -5.39 4.53
C TYR A 10 5.72 -6.27 5.53
N THR A 11 6.10 -7.49 5.14
CA THR A 11 6.76 -8.43 6.04
C THR A 11 8.21 -8.04 6.36
N ASP A 12 8.83 -7.17 5.57
CA ASP A 12 10.19 -6.69 5.80
C ASP A 12 10.25 -5.51 6.79
N VAL A 13 9.10 -4.98 7.18
CA VAL A 13 9.02 -3.87 8.13
C VAL A 13 8.76 -4.43 9.51
N GLY A 14 9.50 -3.95 10.52
CA GLY A 14 9.28 -4.40 11.89
C GLY A 14 7.88 -4.01 12.41
N ALA A 15 7.15 -4.99 12.93
CA ALA A 15 5.79 -4.77 13.42
C ALA A 15 5.75 -3.72 14.52
N ALA A 16 6.69 -3.78 15.47
CA ALA A 16 6.72 -2.85 16.59
C ALA A 16 6.97 -1.41 16.15
N GLU A 17 7.90 -1.19 15.21
CA GLU A 17 8.19 0.16 14.72
C GLU A 17 7.05 0.72 13.88
N TRP A 18 6.36 -0.11 13.11
CA TRP A 18 5.18 0.30 12.36
C TRP A 18 4.03 0.64 13.29
N ASP A 19 3.72 -0.25 14.23
CA ASP A 19 2.58 -0.08 15.15
C ASP A 19 2.78 1.10 16.10
N ALA A 20 4.02 1.48 16.39
CA ALA A 20 4.31 2.66 17.18
C ALA A 20 3.81 3.95 16.49
N LEU A 21 3.82 3.98 15.15
CA LEU A 21 3.28 5.10 14.38
C LEU A 21 1.76 5.10 14.33
N VAL A 22 1.15 3.92 14.33
CA VAL A 22 -0.32 3.79 14.31
C VAL A 22 -0.91 4.24 15.66
N GLY A 23 -0.26 3.88 16.77
CA GLY A 23 -0.76 4.19 18.09
C GLY A 23 -2.10 3.53 18.36
N GLU A 24 -3.07 4.30 18.87
CA GLU A 24 -4.43 3.83 19.14
C GLU A 24 -5.37 4.11 17.97
N GLY A 25 -4.83 4.22 16.76
CA GLY A 25 -5.59 4.51 15.57
C GLY A 25 -6.42 3.32 15.06
N SER A 26 -6.56 3.24 13.75
CA SER A 26 -7.37 2.21 13.11
C SER A 26 -6.70 0.83 13.17
N PRO A 27 -7.42 -0.24 13.55
CA PRO A 27 -6.88 -1.60 13.46
C PRO A 27 -6.53 -2.01 12.03
N PHE A 28 -7.13 -1.36 11.04
CA PHE A 28 -6.83 -1.62 9.62
C PHE A 28 -5.47 -1.07 9.19
N LEU A 29 -4.83 -0.25 10.02
CA LEU A 29 -3.48 0.26 9.77
C LEU A 29 -2.42 -0.54 10.53
N GLU A 30 -2.79 -1.43 11.42
CA GLU A 30 -1.84 -2.24 12.17
C GLU A 30 -1.04 -3.16 11.24
N HIS A 31 0.25 -3.36 11.59
CA HIS A 31 1.15 -4.19 10.79
C HIS A 31 0.61 -5.60 10.58
N ALA A 32 0.04 -6.21 11.62
CA ALA A 32 -0.52 -7.57 11.53
C ALA A 32 -1.62 -7.67 10.46
N PHE A 33 -2.47 -6.63 10.35
CA PHE A 33 -3.52 -6.60 9.35
C PHE A 33 -2.92 -6.47 7.93
N LEU A 34 -2.02 -5.50 7.74
CA LEU A 34 -1.43 -5.21 6.44
C LEU A 34 -0.56 -6.36 5.93
N ALA A 35 0.29 -6.90 6.80
CA ALA A 35 1.10 -8.06 6.46
C ALA A 35 0.24 -9.31 6.25
N GLY A 36 -0.87 -9.43 6.99
CA GLY A 36 -1.83 -10.52 6.82
C GLY A 36 -2.49 -10.53 5.44
N LEU A 37 -2.83 -9.35 4.91
CA LEU A 37 -3.38 -9.24 3.56
C LEU A 37 -2.43 -9.84 2.51
N GLU A 38 -1.14 -9.70 2.73
CA GLU A 38 -0.12 -10.26 1.86
C GLU A 38 0.09 -11.76 2.13
N THR A 39 0.27 -12.13 3.40
CA THR A 39 0.55 -13.50 3.82
C THR A 39 -0.57 -14.47 3.44
N PHE A 40 -1.82 -14.03 3.55
CA PHE A 40 -2.99 -14.84 3.21
C PHE A 40 -3.49 -14.60 1.78
N GLU A 41 -2.66 -13.97 0.96
CA GLU A 41 -2.87 -13.77 -0.47
C GLU A 41 -4.15 -13.00 -0.82
N CYS A 42 -4.59 -12.11 0.08
CA CYS A 42 -5.74 -11.23 -0.18
C CYS A 42 -5.34 -10.04 -1.05
N ALA A 43 -4.17 -9.46 -0.79
CA ALA A 43 -3.65 -8.31 -1.53
C ALA A 43 -2.23 -8.62 -2.02
N VAL A 44 -2.16 -9.28 -3.16
CA VAL A 44 -0.92 -9.73 -3.81
C VAL A 44 -1.02 -9.43 -5.31
N PRO A 45 0.10 -9.50 -6.06
CA PRO A 45 0.07 -9.20 -7.50
C PRO A 45 -1.00 -9.98 -8.27
N GLU A 46 -1.22 -11.25 -7.92
CA GLU A 46 -2.21 -12.11 -8.57
C GLU A 46 -3.65 -11.60 -8.39
N THR A 47 -3.93 -10.86 -7.33
CA THR A 47 -5.24 -10.23 -7.09
C THR A 47 -5.28 -8.78 -7.58
N GLY A 48 -4.23 -8.29 -8.23
CA GLY A 48 -4.13 -6.94 -8.73
C GLY A 48 -3.60 -5.91 -7.73
N TRP A 49 -3.08 -6.36 -6.59
CA TRP A 49 -2.57 -5.50 -5.53
C TRP A 49 -1.10 -5.80 -5.25
N THR A 50 -0.21 -4.95 -5.72
CA THR A 50 1.23 -5.11 -5.47
C THR A 50 1.65 -4.23 -4.29
N PRO A 51 2.10 -4.83 -3.17
CA PRO A 51 2.52 -4.04 -2.00
C PRO A 51 3.67 -3.09 -2.33
N ARG A 52 3.55 -1.83 -1.86
CA ARG A 52 4.60 -0.82 -2.00
C ARG A 52 4.53 0.12 -0.80
N PRO A 53 4.84 -0.38 0.42
CA PRO A 53 4.84 0.50 1.59
C PRO A 53 5.90 1.59 1.42
N VAL A 54 5.50 2.83 1.70
CA VAL A 54 6.41 3.98 1.68
C VAL A 54 6.87 4.21 3.10
N LEU A 55 8.18 4.22 3.31
CA LEU A 55 8.81 4.31 4.62
C LEU A 55 9.73 5.52 4.66
N VAL A 56 9.66 6.28 5.75
CA VAL A 56 10.57 7.40 5.99
C VAL A 56 11.35 7.10 7.27
N ARG A 57 12.67 7.06 7.16
CA ARG A 57 13.57 6.82 8.29
C ARG A 57 14.44 8.04 8.52
N ASP A 58 14.74 8.31 9.79
CA ASP A 58 15.69 9.37 10.15
C ASP A 58 17.14 8.90 9.95
N ASP A 59 18.10 9.78 10.29
CA ASP A 59 19.53 9.48 10.13
C ASP A 59 19.98 8.30 10.99
N GLY A 60 19.28 8.01 12.06
CA GLY A 60 19.56 6.86 12.94
C GLY A 60 18.92 5.56 12.47
N GLY A 61 18.18 5.59 11.37
CA GLY A 61 17.46 4.41 10.86
C GLY A 61 16.11 4.17 11.51
N ARG A 62 15.64 5.08 12.36
CA ARG A 62 14.34 4.96 13.02
C ARG A 62 13.22 5.30 12.05
N LEU A 63 12.18 4.46 12.02
CA LEU A 63 10.99 4.72 11.22
C LEU A 63 10.19 5.86 11.85
N VAL A 64 10.06 6.98 11.13
CA VAL A 64 9.39 8.19 11.63
C VAL A 64 8.08 8.49 10.92
N ALA A 65 7.88 7.93 9.73
CA ALA A 65 6.61 8.05 9.00
C ALA A 65 6.47 6.87 8.04
N ALA A 66 5.25 6.54 7.69
CA ALA A 66 4.96 5.46 6.75
C ALA A 66 3.60 5.67 6.11
N ALA A 67 3.44 5.13 4.90
CA ALA A 67 2.15 5.10 4.23
C ALA A 67 1.92 3.69 3.68
N PRO A 68 0.75 3.07 3.96
CA PRO A 68 0.40 1.80 3.37
C PRO A 68 -0.07 2.02 1.93
N CYS A 69 0.77 1.62 0.99
CA CYS A 69 0.51 1.82 -0.44
C CYS A 69 0.56 0.51 -1.21
N TRP A 70 -0.20 0.45 -2.30
CA TRP A 70 -0.19 -0.64 -3.27
C TRP A 70 -0.23 -0.07 -4.67
N VAL A 71 0.38 -0.77 -5.60
CA VAL A 71 0.17 -0.53 -7.03
C VAL A 71 -0.97 -1.45 -7.47
N LYS A 72 -2.04 -0.87 -7.95
CA LYS A 72 -3.24 -1.58 -8.33
C LYS A 72 -3.34 -1.68 -9.85
N THR A 73 -3.55 -2.89 -10.37
CA THR A 73 -3.59 -3.15 -11.81
C THR A 73 -5.01 -3.25 -12.37
N HIS A 74 -6.01 -3.51 -11.51
CA HIS A 74 -7.43 -3.56 -11.91
C HIS A 74 -8.33 -3.46 -10.69
N SER A 75 -9.64 -3.25 -10.92
CA SER A 75 -10.66 -3.20 -9.87
C SER A 75 -11.67 -4.36 -9.98
N MET A 76 -11.32 -5.42 -10.66
CA MET A 76 -12.24 -6.55 -10.86
C MET A 76 -12.53 -7.25 -9.54
N GLY A 77 -13.80 -7.56 -9.33
CA GLY A 77 -14.24 -8.23 -8.11
C GLY A 77 -14.43 -7.31 -6.90
N GLU A 78 -14.23 -6.02 -7.05
CA GLU A 78 -14.45 -5.07 -5.96
C GLU A 78 -15.92 -4.66 -5.85
N PHE A 79 -16.35 -4.40 -4.60
CA PHE A 79 -17.71 -3.94 -4.33
C PHE A 79 -17.99 -2.58 -4.98
N VAL A 80 -17.03 -1.66 -4.85
CA VAL A 80 -17.08 -0.37 -5.55
C VAL A 80 -15.97 -0.38 -6.60
N TYR A 81 -16.37 -0.40 -7.87
CA TYR A 81 -15.41 -0.43 -8.96
C TYR A 81 -15.39 0.91 -9.69
N ASP A 82 -14.30 1.15 -10.39
CA ASP A 82 -14.00 2.43 -11.02
C ASP A 82 -13.94 2.35 -12.54
N HIS A 83 -14.72 1.44 -13.14
CA HIS A 83 -14.72 1.21 -14.59
C HIS A 83 -15.05 2.46 -15.39
N GLY A 84 -15.98 3.30 -14.89
CA GLY A 84 -16.32 4.56 -15.54
C GLY A 84 -15.15 5.55 -15.59
N TRP A 85 -14.39 5.64 -14.50
CA TRP A 85 -13.20 6.49 -14.45
C TRP A 85 -12.09 5.96 -15.33
N ALA A 86 -11.87 4.64 -15.33
CA ALA A 86 -10.87 4.00 -16.18
C ALA A 86 -11.19 4.22 -17.67
N ASP A 87 -12.46 4.07 -18.05
CA ASP A 87 -12.92 4.30 -19.41
C ASP A 87 -12.73 5.77 -19.84
N ALA A 88 -13.10 6.71 -18.94
CA ALA A 88 -12.90 8.13 -19.20
C ALA A 88 -11.42 8.50 -19.38
N ALA A 89 -10.55 7.94 -18.55
CA ALA A 89 -9.11 8.15 -18.67
C ALA A 89 -8.58 7.60 -19.99
N HIS A 90 -9.01 6.40 -20.38
CA HIS A 90 -8.61 5.78 -21.63
C HIS A 90 -9.04 6.63 -22.84
N ARG A 91 -10.26 7.15 -22.83
CA ARG A 91 -10.76 8.05 -23.90
C ARG A 91 -9.95 9.33 -23.98
N ALA A 92 -9.41 9.82 -22.85
CA ALA A 92 -8.56 10.99 -22.79
C ALA A 92 -7.10 10.70 -23.16
N GLY A 93 -6.75 9.45 -23.47
CA GLY A 93 -5.39 9.05 -23.80
C GLY A 93 -4.50 8.86 -22.58
N LEU A 94 -5.08 8.69 -21.40
CA LEU A 94 -4.36 8.52 -20.14
C LEU A 94 -4.42 7.08 -19.68
N ASN A 95 -3.36 6.64 -18.99
CA ASN A 95 -3.32 5.33 -18.36
C ASN A 95 -3.93 5.42 -16.95
N TYR A 96 -5.05 4.76 -16.73
CA TYR A 96 -5.66 4.70 -15.41
C TYR A 96 -5.00 3.63 -14.54
N TYR A 97 -4.68 2.49 -15.12
CA TYR A 97 -3.93 1.42 -14.47
C TYR A 97 -2.55 1.27 -15.10
N PRO A 98 -1.53 0.82 -14.36
CA PRO A 98 -1.55 0.65 -12.90
C PRO A 98 -1.64 2.00 -12.17
N LYS A 99 -2.21 2.00 -10.98
CA LYS A 99 -2.30 3.22 -10.15
C LYS A 99 -1.86 2.93 -8.73
N LEU A 100 -1.35 3.99 -8.06
CA LEU A 100 -0.99 3.92 -6.65
C LEU A 100 -2.22 4.20 -5.81
N VAL A 101 -2.48 3.35 -4.82
CA VAL A 101 -3.54 3.55 -3.82
C VAL A 101 -2.95 3.51 -2.42
N VAL A 102 -3.56 4.27 -1.54
CA VAL A 102 -3.12 4.41 -0.14
C VAL A 102 -4.20 3.89 0.78
#